data_356b8827790fc70a4e6c81902fde7923
#
_entry.id   356b8827790fc70a4e6c81902fde7923
#
_cell.length_a   1.000
_cell.length_b   1.000
_cell.length_c   1.000
_cell.angle_alpha   90.00
_cell.angle_beta   90.00
_cell.angle_gamma   90.00
#
_symmetry.space_group_name_H-M   'P 1'
#
loop_
_entity.id
_entity.type
_entity.pdbx_description
1 polymer ?
#
loop_
_entity_poly.entity_id
_entity_poly.type
_entity_poly.pdbx_seq_one_letter_code
_entity_poly.pdbx_strand_id
1 'polypeptide(L)'
;MPESEAPTDAHPEQPDLMEKVVGLCKRRGFIFQSAEIYGGFRSTYDYGPLGVNLLRNVKNAWWKAMVQCRSDVVGLDAAILSPPAVWAASGHLATFTDPLIDCMSCHQRWREDKIDGVCPACGSTEFTEARAFNLMFKTHAGPLEDEGAVAYLRPETAQGMFINFLNVLQTTRMKPPFGIAQVGKSF
;
A
#
# COMPACT_ATOMS: atom_id res chain seq x y z
N MET A 1 -4.21 53.83 -33.30
CA MET A 1 -3.66 53.72 -31.93
C MET A 1 -4.07 52.39 -31.40
N PRO A 2 -3.17 51.41 -31.18
CA PRO A 2 -3.51 50.15 -30.55
C PRO A 2 -3.53 50.35 -29.04
N GLU A 3 -4.63 49.88 -28.41
CA GLU A 3 -4.82 49.82 -26.98
C GLU A 3 -3.82 48.83 -26.36
N SER A 4 -3.09 49.31 -25.37
CA SER A 4 -2.17 48.48 -24.58
C SER A 4 -2.96 47.64 -23.60
N GLU A 5 -2.99 46.32 -23.82
CA GLU A 5 -3.46 45.38 -22.82
C GLU A 5 -2.52 45.43 -21.62
N ALA A 6 -3.10 45.70 -20.46
CA ALA A 6 -2.40 45.66 -19.17
C ALA A 6 -2.04 44.19 -18.79
N PRO A 7 -0.92 43.96 -18.16
CA PRO A 7 -0.56 42.63 -17.70
C PRO A 7 -1.55 42.15 -16.62
N THR A 8 -2.17 41.01 -16.85
CA THR A 8 -2.97 40.31 -15.83
C THR A 8 -2.04 39.87 -14.70
N ASP A 9 -2.19 40.49 -13.54
CA ASP A 9 -1.56 40.03 -12.30
C ASP A 9 -2.03 38.59 -12.00
N ALA A 10 -1.23 37.64 -12.37
CA ALA A 10 -1.39 36.26 -11.94
C ALA A 10 -1.11 36.20 -10.43
N HIS A 11 -2.17 36.22 -9.62
CA HIS A 11 -2.05 35.91 -8.21
C HIS A 11 -1.47 34.49 -8.08
N PRO A 12 -0.42 34.28 -7.28
CA PRO A 12 0.09 32.94 -7.05
C PRO A 12 -1.03 32.07 -6.48
N GLU A 13 -1.36 30.98 -7.17
CA GLU A 13 -2.34 30.01 -6.70
C GLU A 13 -1.98 29.62 -5.27
N GLN A 14 -2.94 29.77 -4.36
CA GLN A 14 -2.71 29.36 -2.97
C GLN A 14 -2.55 27.82 -2.97
N PRO A 15 -1.48 27.31 -2.33
CA PRO A 15 -1.25 25.87 -2.30
C PRO A 15 -2.48 25.15 -1.76
N ASP A 16 -2.85 24.02 -2.41
CA ASP A 16 -3.95 23.17 -2.00
C ASP A 16 -3.82 22.77 -0.52
N LEU A 17 -4.94 22.54 0.14
CA LEU A 17 -4.99 22.11 1.54
C LEU A 17 -4.11 20.88 1.79
N MET A 18 -4.09 19.93 0.85
CA MET A 18 -3.25 18.74 0.94
C MET A 18 -1.76 19.09 0.94
N GLU A 19 -1.31 19.99 0.08
CA GLU A 19 0.07 20.45 0.05
C GLU A 19 0.48 21.15 1.34
N LYS A 20 -0.41 21.98 1.91
CA LYS A 20 -0.19 22.63 3.21
C LYS A 20 -0.02 21.60 4.33
N VAL A 21 -0.88 20.57 4.37
CA VAL A 21 -0.83 19.48 5.36
C VAL A 21 0.44 18.67 5.20
N VAL A 22 0.79 18.25 3.99
CA VAL A 22 2.03 17.49 3.71
C VAL A 22 3.26 18.30 4.11
N GLY A 23 3.32 19.59 3.73
CA GLY A 23 4.42 20.48 4.12
C GLY A 23 4.53 20.65 5.63
N LEU A 24 3.40 20.78 6.34
CA LEU A 24 3.38 20.83 7.79
C LEU A 24 3.90 19.52 8.41
N CYS A 25 3.41 18.37 7.93
CA CYS A 25 3.79 17.05 8.44
C CYS A 25 5.31 16.82 8.31
N LYS A 26 5.90 17.18 7.17
CA LYS A 26 7.34 17.08 6.96
C LYS A 26 8.12 17.98 7.92
N ARG A 27 7.79 19.29 7.98
CA ARG A 27 8.49 20.26 8.84
C ARG A 27 8.38 19.93 10.32
N ARG A 28 7.29 19.33 10.76
CA ARG A 28 7.04 19.01 12.19
C ARG A 28 7.50 17.61 12.57
N GLY A 29 8.06 16.83 11.64
CA GLY A 29 8.55 15.49 11.92
C GLY A 29 7.44 14.46 12.16
N PHE A 30 6.33 14.59 11.43
CA PHE A 30 5.32 13.53 11.36
C PHE A 30 5.72 12.46 10.38
N ILE A 31 6.17 12.85 9.19
CA ILE A 31 6.60 11.93 8.14
C ILE A 31 7.87 12.45 7.45
N PHE A 32 8.69 11.53 6.98
CA PHE A 32 9.82 11.77 6.08
C PHE A 32 9.72 10.84 4.89
N GLN A 33 10.26 11.24 3.75
CA GLN A 33 10.43 10.31 2.65
C GLN A 33 11.49 9.29 3.03
N SER A 34 11.21 7.99 2.84
CA SER A 34 12.18 6.96 3.19
C SER A 34 13.44 7.08 2.33
N ALA A 35 14.60 6.90 2.95
CA ALA A 35 15.91 7.03 2.31
C ALA A 35 16.16 8.39 1.61
N GLU A 36 15.65 9.50 2.16
CA GLU A 36 15.72 10.84 1.55
C GLU A 36 17.16 11.28 1.26
N ILE A 37 18.13 10.91 2.10
CA ILE A 37 19.57 11.22 1.89
C ILE A 37 20.16 10.55 0.62
N TYR A 38 19.51 9.55 0.09
CA TYR A 38 19.86 8.85 -1.16
C TYR A 38 18.93 9.21 -2.33
N GLY A 39 18.18 10.31 -2.24
CA GLY A 39 17.22 10.74 -3.25
C GLY A 39 15.78 10.27 -3.01
N GLY A 40 15.54 9.57 -1.92
CA GLY A 40 14.22 9.06 -1.54
C GLY A 40 13.79 7.80 -2.28
N PHE A 41 12.88 7.04 -1.68
CA PHE A 41 12.26 5.89 -2.31
C PHE A 41 10.77 6.21 -2.56
N ARG A 42 10.35 6.11 -3.84
CA ARG A 42 9.02 6.55 -4.27
C ARG A 42 7.92 5.81 -3.50
N SER A 43 6.92 6.56 -3.06
CA SER A 43 5.73 6.06 -2.35
C SER A 43 6.03 5.37 -1.00
N THR A 44 7.23 5.56 -0.44
CA THR A 44 7.62 4.99 0.85
C THR A 44 7.97 6.11 1.82
N TYR A 45 7.42 6.03 3.04
CA TYR A 45 7.56 7.07 4.05
C TYR A 45 7.89 6.47 5.42
N ASP A 46 8.70 7.20 6.17
CA ASP A 46 9.04 6.89 7.55
C ASP A 46 8.24 7.80 8.50
N TYR A 47 7.78 7.26 9.63
CA TYR A 47 7.16 8.05 10.66
C TYR A 47 8.22 8.71 11.54
N GLY A 48 8.23 10.04 11.56
CA GLY A 48 9.06 10.80 12.47
C GLY A 48 8.57 10.77 13.93
N PRO A 49 9.24 11.48 14.86
CA PRO A 49 8.93 11.42 16.30
C PRO A 49 7.46 11.73 16.65
N LEU A 50 6.87 12.74 16.02
CA LEU A 50 5.45 13.04 16.24
C LEU A 50 4.53 12.05 15.52
N GLY A 51 4.91 11.61 14.32
CA GLY A 51 4.15 10.66 13.53
C GLY A 51 4.04 9.30 14.20
N VAL A 52 5.12 8.77 14.77
CA VAL A 52 5.08 7.46 15.46
C VAL A 52 4.22 7.50 16.71
N ASN A 53 4.19 8.63 17.44
CA ASN A 53 3.31 8.79 18.59
C ASN A 53 1.83 8.81 18.15
N LEU A 54 1.50 9.55 17.11
CA LEU A 54 0.15 9.57 16.54
C LEU A 54 -0.26 8.18 16.05
N LEU A 55 0.60 7.50 15.30
CA LEU A 55 0.36 6.14 14.80
C LEU A 55 0.05 5.16 15.94
N ARG A 56 0.86 5.19 17.02
CA ARG A 56 0.65 4.34 18.20
C ARG A 56 -0.66 4.67 18.90
N ASN A 57 -0.98 5.94 19.08
CA ASN A 57 -2.24 6.35 19.72
C ASN A 57 -3.45 5.86 18.91
N VAL A 58 -3.44 5.99 17.59
CA VAL A 58 -4.52 5.49 16.73
C VAL A 58 -4.64 3.97 16.83
N LYS A 59 -3.51 3.24 16.73
CA LYS A 59 -3.50 1.77 16.85
C LYS A 59 -4.00 1.31 18.22
N ASN A 60 -3.56 1.95 19.29
CA ASN A 60 -3.97 1.60 20.65
C ASN A 60 -5.46 1.90 20.89
N ALA A 61 -5.97 3.02 20.42
CA ALA A 61 -7.39 3.36 20.50
C ALA A 61 -8.25 2.33 19.76
N TRP A 62 -7.85 1.97 18.53
CA TRP A 62 -8.53 0.95 17.74
C TRP A 62 -8.48 -0.42 18.43
N TRP A 63 -7.30 -0.86 18.89
CA TRP A 63 -7.13 -2.15 19.56
C TRP A 63 -7.97 -2.23 20.84
N LYS A 64 -7.96 -1.16 21.63
CA LYS A 64 -8.81 -1.07 22.82
C LYS A 64 -10.29 -1.22 22.49
N ALA A 65 -10.78 -0.47 21.51
CA ALA A 65 -12.19 -0.48 21.14
C ALA A 65 -12.63 -1.79 20.47
N MET A 66 -11.80 -2.35 19.59
CA MET A 66 -12.18 -3.49 18.74
C MET A 66 -11.83 -4.85 19.34
N VAL A 67 -10.87 -4.92 20.27
CA VAL A 67 -10.41 -6.18 20.86
C VAL A 67 -10.63 -6.19 22.39
N GLN A 68 -10.04 -5.21 23.11
CA GLN A 68 -10.03 -5.28 24.58
C GLN A 68 -11.38 -4.99 25.22
N CYS A 69 -12.20 -4.14 24.62
CA CYS A 69 -13.54 -3.79 25.11
C CYS A 69 -14.65 -4.73 24.57
N ARG A 70 -14.29 -5.81 23.86
CA ARG A 70 -15.23 -6.79 23.30
C ARG A 70 -14.93 -8.18 23.84
N SER A 71 -16.00 -8.92 24.16
CA SER A 71 -15.90 -10.33 24.57
C SER A 71 -15.99 -11.33 23.42
N ASP A 72 -16.37 -10.86 22.25
CA ASP A 72 -16.62 -11.65 21.03
C ASP A 72 -15.52 -11.48 19.98
N VAL A 73 -14.43 -10.76 20.28
CA VAL A 73 -13.30 -10.54 19.37
C VAL A 73 -11.99 -10.85 20.07
N VAL A 74 -11.10 -11.56 19.39
CA VAL A 74 -9.75 -11.87 19.86
C VAL A 74 -8.70 -11.30 18.91
N GLY A 75 -7.53 -11.02 19.44
CA GLY A 75 -6.39 -10.51 18.66
C GLY A 75 -5.54 -11.62 18.08
N LEU A 76 -4.94 -11.36 16.93
CA LEU A 76 -3.94 -12.17 16.27
C LEU A 76 -2.86 -11.26 15.68
N ASP A 77 -1.63 -11.74 15.59
CA ASP A 77 -0.58 -11.13 14.78
C ASP A 77 0.09 -12.23 13.93
N ALA A 78 -0.38 -12.39 12.70
CA ALA A 78 0.10 -13.39 11.78
C ALA A 78 1.41 -12.95 11.09
N ALA A 79 2.20 -13.91 10.65
CA ALA A 79 3.45 -13.68 9.94
C ALA A 79 3.25 -12.86 8.66
N ILE A 80 4.24 -12.02 8.35
CA ILE A 80 4.27 -11.22 7.11
C ILE A 80 4.53 -12.09 5.89
N LEU A 81 5.43 -13.07 6.02
CA LEU A 81 5.79 -14.00 4.96
C LEU A 81 4.88 -15.22 4.99
N SER A 82 4.44 -15.64 3.82
CA SER A 82 3.64 -16.85 3.64
C SER A 82 4.06 -17.63 2.39
N PRO A 83 3.94 -18.96 2.41
CA PRO A 83 4.27 -19.79 1.26
C PRO A 83 3.29 -19.60 0.10
N PRO A 84 3.69 -19.93 -1.14
CA PRO A 84 2.85 -19.80 -2.33
C PRO A 84 1.47 -20.47 -2.22
N ALA A 85 1.39 -21.58 -1.48
CA ALA A 85 0.15 -22.34 -1.31
C ALA A 85 -1.00 -21.51 -0.72
N VAL A 86 -0.71 -20.59 0.21
CA VAL A 86 -1.72 -19.68 0.80
C VAL A 86 -2.32 -18.79 -0.27
N TRP A 87 -1.47 -18.23 -1.13
CA TRP A 87 -1.86 -17.26 -2.15
C TRP A 87 -2.46 -17.91 -3.39
N ALA A 88 -2.10 -19.17 -3.66
CA ALA A 88 -2.77 -19.98 -4.66
C ALA A 88 -4.20 -20.32 -4.22
N ALA A 89 -4.37 -20.77 -2.97
CA ALA A 89 -5.68 -21.11 -2.42
C ALA A 89 -6.64 -19.90 -2.36
N SER A 90 -6.12 -18.70 -2.10
CA SER A 90 -6.90 -17.46 -2.08
C SER A 90 -7.07 -16.80 -3.45
N GLY A 91 -6.46 -17.35 -4.50
CA GLY A 91 -6.53 -16.81 -5.87
C GLY A 91 -5.59 -15.64 -6.18
N HIS A 92 -4.86 -15.09 -5.21
CA HIS A 92 -4.01 -13.92 -5.41
C HIS A 92 -2.91 -14.13 -6.47
N LEU A 93 -2.36 -15.34 -6.57
CA LEU A 93 -1.33 -15.60 -7.58
C LEU A 93 -1.87 -15.49 -9.02
N ALA A 94 -3.15 -15.78 -9.22
CA ALA A 94 -3.78 -15.79 -10.53
C ALA A 94 -4.43 -14.45 -10.90
N THR A 95 -5.00 -13.72 -9.92
CA THR A 95 -5.90 -12.59 -10.20
C THR A 95 -5.42 -11.25 -9.64
N PHE A 96 -4.41 -11.24 -8.75
CA PHE A 96 -3.90 -9.99 -8.18
C PHE A 96 -2.87 -9.35 -9.11
N THR A 97 -3.36 -8.93 -10.29
CA THR A 97 -2.53 -8.40 -11.39
C THR A 97 -3.11 -7.11 -11.92
N ASP A 98 -2.22 -6.20 -12.35
CA ASP A 98 -2.57 -5.01 -13.10
C ASP A 98 -2.20 -5.20 -14.58
N PRO A 99 -3.04 -4.80 -15.53
CA PRO A 99 -2.69 -4.73 -16.93
C PRO A 99 -1.79 -3.50 -17.16
N LEU A 100 -0.50 -3.72 -17.41
CA LEU A 100 0.46 -2.65 -17.64
C LEU A 100 0.81 -2.53 -19.11
N ILE A 101 0.82 -1.28 -19.60
CA ILE A 101 1.26 -0.89 -20.94
C ILE A 101 2.36 0.17 -20.83
N ASP A 102 3.32 0.14 -21.76
CA ASP A 102 4.37 1.14 -21.87
C ASP A 102 4.09 2.04 -23.08
N CYS A 103 4.18 3.36 -22.90
CA CYS A 103 4.08 4.31 -23.99
C CYS A 103 5.31 4.18 -24.91
N MET A 104 5.09 3.98 -26.22
CA MET A 104 6.16 3.79 -27.19
C MET A 104 6.99 5.06 -27.41
N SER A 105 6.44 6.25 -27.14
CA SER A 105 7.10 7.54 -27.34
C SER A 105 7.93 8.02 -26.15
N CYS A 106 7.39 7.97 -24.93
CA CYS A 106 8.07 8.50 -23.73
C CYS A 106 8.51 7.43 -22.74
N HIS A 107 8.24 6.15 -23.01
CA HIS A 107 8.56 4.97 -22.21
C HIS A 107 8.01 5.00 -20.77
N GLN A 108 7.01 5.84 -20.53
CA GLN A 108 6.28 5.86 -19.26
C GLN A 108 5.32 4.69 -19.20
N ARG A 109 5.25 4.06 -18.02
CA ARG A 109 4.37 2.90 -17.75
C ARG A 109 3.07 3.35 -17.15
N TRP A 110 1.97 2.77 -17.64
CA TRP A 110 0.60 3.08 -17.21
C TRP A 110 -0.19 1.80 -17.02
N ARG A 111 -1.23 1.88 -16.21
CA ARG A 111 -2.26 0.85 -16.19
C ARG A 111 -3.22 1.11 -17.35
N GLU A 112 -3.45 0.08 -18.16
CA GLU A 112 -4.35 0.17 -19.32
C GLU A 112 -5.76 0.63 -18.94
N ASP A 113 -6.28 0.09 -17.81
CA ASP A 113 -7.64 0.40 -17.29
C ASP A 113 -7.78 1.80 -16.66
N LYS A 114 -6.71 2.59 -16.63
CA LYS A 114 -6.67 3.94 -16.01
C LYS A 114 -6.38 5.07 -16.99
N ILE A 115 -6.20 4.75 -18.26
CA ILE A 115 -5.96 5.76 -19.29
C ILE A 115 -6.94 5.57 -20.46
N ASP A 116 -7.38 6.67 -21.06
CA ASP A 116 -8.33 6.67 -22.17
C ASP A 116 -7.62 6.56 -23.54
N GLY A 117 -6.63 5.69 -23.66
CA GLY A 117 -5.87 5.46 -24.90
C GLY A 117 -4.91 6.60 -25.29
N VAL A 118 -4.73 7.61 -24.44
CA VAL A 118 -3.79 8.72 -24.64
C VAL A 118 -2.82 8.79 -23.48
N CYS A 119 -1.52 8.89 -23.78
CA CYS A 119 -0.48 8.99 -22.75
C CYS A 119 -0.59 10.32 -21.98
N PRO A 120 -0.82 10.31 -20.66
CA PRO A 120 -0.92 11.52 -19.86
C PRO A 120 0.35 12.38 -19.83
N ALA A 121 1.50 11.76 -20.13
CA ALA A 121 2.79 12.45 -20.08
C ALA A 121 3.18 13.14 -21.40
N CYS A 122 2.83 12.56 -22.55
CA CYS A 122 3.29 13.07 -23.85
C CYS A 122 2.23 13.15 -24.94
N GLY A 123 0.98 12.73 -24.65
CA GLY A 123 -0.12 12.79 -25.61
C GLY A 123 -0.10 11.73 -26.72
N SER A 124 0.86 10.80 -26.73
CA SER A 124 0.92 9.72 -27.71
C SER A 124 -0.20 8.71 -27.51
N THR A 125 -0.65 8.09 -28.60
CA THR A 125 -1.64 7.00 -28.61
C THR A 125 -1.01 5.62 -28.86
N GLU A 126 0.31 5.56 -29.02
CA GLU A 126 1.04 4.33 -29.30
C GLU A 126 1.53 3.69 -28.00
N PHE A 127 1.05 2.47 -27.73
CA PHE A 127 1.39 1.68 -26.55
C PHE A 127 1.79 0.25 -26.93
N THR A 128 2.54 -0.39 -26.03
CA THR A 128 2.79 -1.84 -26.12
C THR A 128 1.52 -2.62 -25.84
N GLU A 129 1.49 -3.90 -26.17
CA GLU A 129 0.47 -4.81 -25.67
C GLU A 129 0.46 -4.84 -24.14
N ALA A 130 -0.74 -4.99 -23.56
CA ALA A 130 -0.90 -5.09 -22.13
C ALA A 130 -0.28 -6.37 -21.58
N ARG A 131 0.50 -6.22 -20.52
CA ARG A 131 1.11 -7.34 -19.78
C ARG A 131 0.57 -7.40 -18.38
N ALA A 132 0.07 -8.57 -17.95
CA ALA A 132 -0.33 -8.80 -16.58
C ALA A 132 0.90 -8.73 -15.65
N PHE A 133 0.88 -7.80 -14.72
CA PHE A 133 1.91 -7.64 -13.70
C PHE A 133 1.34 -8.04 -12.34
N ASN A 134 1.88 -9.11 -11.74
CA ASN A 134 1.46 -9.53 -10.41
C ASN A 134 1.97 -8.53 -9.36
N LEU A 135 1.07 -8.04 -8.51
CA LEU A 135 1.34 -7.00 -7.52
C LEU A 135 1.96 -7.54 -6.23
N MET A 136 2.06 -8.87 -6.07
CA MET A 136 2.62 -9.46 -4.87
C MET A 136 4.15 -9.34 -4.81
N PHE A 137 4.67 -8.90 -3.68
CA PHE A 137 6.10 -8.92 -3.42
C PHE A 137 6.58 -10.35 -3.18
N LYS A 138 7.37 -10.86 -4.12
CA LYS A 138 8.01 -12.17 -4.05
C LYS A 138 9.41 -12.06 -3.45
N THR A 139 9.78 -13.01 -2.61
CA THR A 139 11.13 -13.14 -2.05
C THR A 139 11.48 -14.63 -1.88
N HIS A 140 12.67 -14.91 -1.39
CA HIS A 140 13.12 -16.27 -1.06
C HIS A 140 13.41 -16.37 0.44
N ALA A 141 12.94 -17.43 1.07
CA ALA A 141 13.17 -17.73 2.48
C ALA A 141 14.32 -18.73 2.60
N GLY A 142 15.53 -18.25 2.83
CA GLY A 142 16.72 -19.09 2.95
C GLY A 142 17.88 -18.59 2.08
N PRO A 143 19.02 -19.31 2.09
CA PRO A 143 20.24 -18.89 1.40
C PRO A 143 20.24 -19.19 -0.11
N LEU A 144 19.31 -20.00 -0.60
CA LEU A 144 19.21 -20.40 -2.00
C LEU A 144 17.95 -19.81 -2.64
N GLU A 145 18.09 -19.33 -3.86
CA GLU A 145 16.98 -18.82 -4.68
C GLU A 145 16.40 -19.94 -5.55
N ASP A 146 15.92 -21.00 -4.91
CA ASP A 146 15.22 -22.08 -5.60
C ASP A 146 13.68 -21.95 -5.48
N GLU A 147 12.96 -22.76 -6.25
CA GLU A 147 11.50 -22.74 -6.24
C GLU A 147 10.90 -23.14 -4.88
N GLY A 148 11.59 -23.98 -4.11
CA GLY A 148 11.16 -24.40 -2.79
C GLY A 148 11.30 -23.32 -1.72
N ALA A 149 12.16 -22.33 -1.96
CA ALA A 149 12.40 -21.22 -1.05
C ALA A 149 11.48 -20.00 -1.31
N VAL A 150 10.63 -20.05 -2.32
CA VAL A 150 9.74 -18.93 -2.66
C VAL A 150 8.78 -18.61 -1.53
N ALA A 151 8.74 -17.33 -1.15
CA ALA A 151 7.80 -16.77 -0.19
C ALA A 151 7.26 -15.43 -0.71
N TYR A 152 6.09 -15.04 -0.21
CA TYR A 152 5.46 -13.77 -0.55
C TYR A 152 5.23 -12.94 0.70
N LEU A 153 5.45 -11.62 0.59
CA LEU A 153 4.96 -10.67 1.57
C LEU A 153 3.45 -10.52 1.38
N ARG A 154 2.71 -10.51 2.49
CA ARG A 154 1.25 -10.41 2.43
C ARG A 154 0.79 -9.08 1.81
N PRO A 155 -0.08 -9.08 0.78
CA PRO A 155 -0.70 -7.87 0.25
C PRO A 155 -1.86 -7.38 1.15
N GLU A 156 -2.41 -8.28 1.99
CA GLU A 156 -3.47 -7.99 2.97
C GLU A 156 -3.34 -8.91 4.19
N THR A 157 -4.08 -8.60 5.24
CA THR A 157 -4.00 -9.34 6.52
C THR A 157 -5.01 -10.48 6.64
N ALA A 158 -5.99 -10.59 5.75
CA ALA A 158 -7.12 -11.51 5.87
C ALA A 158 -6.71 -12.98 5.88
N GLN A 159 -5.79 -13.41 5.00
CA GLN A 159 -5.39 -14.81 4.88
C GLN A 159 -4.71 -15.31 6.16
N GLY A 160 -3.92 -14.46 6.83
CA GLY A 160 -3.33 -14.79 8.12
C GLY A 160 -4.37 -15.15 9.17
N MET A 161 -5.52 -14.49 9.17
CA MET A 161 -6.64 -14.81 10.06
C MET A 161 -7.34 -16.10 9.66
N PHE A 162 -7.58 -16.32 8.36
CA PHE A 162 -8.24 -17.55 7.87
C PHE A 162 -7.43 -18.81 8.15
N ILE A 163 -6.14 -18.81 7.85
CA ILE A 163 -5.29 -19.99 8.09
C ILE A 163 -5.10 -20.31 9.58
N ASN A 164 -5.23 -19.30 10.45
CA ASN A 164 -5.14 -19.47 11.89
C ASN A 164 -6.49 -19.66 12.58
N PHE A 165 -7.62 -19.70 11.84
CA PHE A 165 -8.93 -19.77 12.44
C PHE A 165 -9.09 -20.97 13.39
N LEU A 166 -8.68 -22.17 12.97
CA LEU A 166 -8.76 -23.36 13.83
C LEU A 166 -7.84 -23.29 15.05
N ASN A 167 -6.63 -22.73 14.90
CA ASN A 167 -5.72 -22.53 16.00
C ASN A 167 -6.33 -21.59 17.06
N VAL A 168 -6.91 -20.48 16.61
CA VAL A 168 -7.58 -19.51 17.48
C VAL A 168 -8.79 -20.13 18.17
N LEU A 169 -9.64 -20.83 17.40
CA LEU A 169 -10.83 -21.49 17.93
C LEU A 169 -10.48 -22.47 19.07
N GLN A 170 -9.47 -23.31 18.84
CA GLN A 170 -9.05 -24.33 19.82
C GLN A 170 -8.39 -23.71 21.06
N THR A 171 -7.54 -22.73 20.88
CA THR A 171 -6.75 -22.13 21.98
C THR A 171 -7.58 -21.20 22.86
N THR A 172 -8.52 -20.46 22.27
CA THR A 172 -9.40 -19.54 23.00
C THR A 172 -10.66 -20.20 23.57
N ARG A 173 -11.01 -21.40 23.06
CA ARG A 173 -12.26 -22.11 23.39
C ARG A 173 -13.53 -21.29 23.09
N MET A 174 -13.43 -20.30 22.20
CA MET A 174 -14.57 -19.49 21.78
C MET A 174 -15.51 -20.32 20.90
N LYS A 175 -16.77 -19.96 20.95
CA LYS A 175 -17.79 -20.57 20.07
C LYS A 175 -18.14 -19.59 18.95
N PRO A 176 -18.22 -20.03 17.68
CA PRO A 176 -18.74 -19.18 16.62
C PRO A 176 -20.18 -18.71 16.88
N PRO A 177 -20.56 -17.50 16.50
CA PRO A 177 -19.73 -16.50 15.83
C PRO A 177 -18.79 -15.73 16.77
N PHE A 178 -17.53 -15.52 16.36
CA PHE A 178 -16.59 -14.61 17.02
C PHE A 178 -15.70 -13.92 15.97
N GLY A 179 -15.08 -12.80 16.33
CA GLY A 179 -14.19 -12.05 15.48
C GLY A 179 -12.72 -12.31 15.76
N ILE A 180 -11.90 -12.23 14.72
CA ILE A 180 -10.44 -12.18 14.84
C ILE A 180 -9.99 -10.82 14.29
N ALA A 181 -9.19 -10.09 15.06
CA ALA A 181 -8.69 -8.77 14.67
C ALA A 181 -7.17 -8.74 14.62
N GLN A 182 -6.63 -8.00 13.66
CA GLN A 182 -5.20 -7.84 13.46
C GLN A 182 -4.86 -6.41 13.05
N VAL A 183 -3.73 -5.91 13.50
CA VAL A 183 -3.08 -4.68 13.01
C VAL A 183 -1.73 -5.07 12.42
N GLY A 184 -1.56 -4.89 11.14
CA GLY A 184 -0.32 -5.27 10.46
C GLY A 184 -0.07 -4.47 9.19
N LYS A 185 1.19 -4.46 8.73
CA LYS A 185 1.56 -3.92 7.42
C LYS A 185 1.12 -4.88 6.32
N SER A 186 0.68 -4.30 5.21
CA SER A 186 0.48 -4.95 3.91
C SER A 186 1.45 -4.34 2.90
N PHE A 187 1.79 -5.06 1.85
CA PHE A 187 2.85 -4.71 0.90
C PHE A 187 2.34 -4.78 -0.53
#